data_4ed619d9e4cfa3e3a653a0e53f659fe8
#
_entry.id   4ed619d9e4cfa3e3a653a0e53f659fe8
#
_cell.length_a   1.000
_cell.length_b   1.000
_cell.length_c   1.000
_cell.angle_alpha   90.00
_cell.angle_beta   90.00
_cell.angle_gamma   90.00
#
_symmetry.space_group_name_H-M   'P 1'
#
loop_
_entity.id
_entity.type
_entity.pdbx_description
1 polymer ?
#
loop_
_entity_poly.entity_id
_entity_poly.type
_entity_poly.pdbx_seq_one_letter_code
_entity_poly.pdbx_strand_id
1 'polypeptide(L)'
;MKKYLMIASVISLPFTASADGYYAKLGYGLQDGLNGGKNASEYGLTVGKKLNDVFSAEIKTRLKVKDSSISNDQRAEFALIGSKKVYGKLSMYTRGGAGYKFTRDKSHEYWHIEPGLKYKLNDVWSVKGGVRFRDSFDSIYEQSDITYKAGISYKLNKNNSISIGSKFKRGDSQYNAIGVSYKVNF
;
A
#
# COMPACT_ATOMS: atom_id res chain seq x y z
N MET A 1 26.64 -4.80 1.75
CA MET A 1 26.32 -4.35 0.39
C MET A 1 25.32 -5.21 -0.38
N LYS A 2 25.06 -6.49 -0.05
CA LYS A 2 24.13 -7.38 -0.82
C LYS A 2 22.62 -7.14 -0.60
N LYS A 3 22.19 -6.33 0.38
CA LYS A 3 20.77 -6.15 0.74
C LYS A 3 20.03 -5.07 -0.07
N TYR A 4 20.72 -4.28 -0.86
CA TYR A 4 20.11 -3.19 -1.64
C TYR A 4 19.73 -3.57 -3.08
N LEU A 5 20.15 -4.78 -3.50
CA LEU A 5 19.91 -5.24 -4.89
C LEU A 5 18.46 -5.63 -5.18
N MET A 6 17.68 -5.97 -4.13
CA MET A 6 16.29 -6.42 -4.33
C MET A 6 15.31 -5.31 -4.75
N ILE A 7 15.56 -4.06 -4.41
CA ILE A 7 14.67 -2.96 -4.80
C ILE A 7 14.93 -2.53 -6.24
N ALA A 8 16.16 -2.61 -6.69
CA ALA A 8 16.55 -2.26 -8.06
C ALA A 8 16.03 -3.27 -9.11
N SER A 9 15.92 -4.54 -8.76
CA SER A 9 15.47 -5.58 -9.71
C SER A 9 13.97 -5.54 -10.03
N VAL A 10 13.15 -4.91 -9.20
CA VAL A 10 11.71 -4.72 -9.48
C VAL A 10 11.48 -3.58 -10.48
N ILE A 11 12.44 -2.67 -10.64
CA ILE A 11 12.34 -1.52 -11.56
C ILE A 11 12.64 -1.94 -13.01
N SER A 12 13.33 -3.06 -13.23
CA SER A 12 13.72 -3.55 -14.55
C SER A 12 12.72 -4.50 -15.23
N LEU A 13 11.47 -4.57 -14.73
CA LEU A 13 10.41 -5.25 -15.49
C LEU A 13 10.25 -4.50 -16.82
N PRO A 14 10.41 -5.19 -17.98
CA PRO A 14 10.20 -4.54 -19.27
C PRO A 14 8.73 -4.10 -19.34
N PHE A 15 8.48 -2.82 -19.20
CA PHE A 15 7.20 -2.21 -19.52
C PHE A 15 7.09 -2.21 -21.06
N THR A 16 6.78 -3.35 -21.63
CA THR A 16 6.42 -3.41 -23.06
C THR A 16 5.09 -2.69 -23.25
N ALA A 17 5.01 -1.86 -24.27
CA ALA A 17 3.93 -0.90 -24.52
C ALA A 17 2.55 -1.52 -24.84
N SER A 18 2.36 -2.82 -24.71
CA SER A 18 1.08 -3.53 -24.94
C SER A 18 0.49 -4.11 -23.64
N ALA A 19 0.72 -3.47 -22.51
CA ALA A 19 0.35 -4.01 -21.20
C ALA A 19 -1.05 -3.56 -20.76
N ASP A 20 -2.09 -3.89 -21.49
CA ASP A 20 -3.46 -3.63 -21.10
C ASP A 20 -3.77 -4.14 -19.69
N GLY A 21 -4.23 -3.22 -18.84
CA GLY A 21 -4.63 -3.52 -17.49
C GLY A 21 -3.51 -3.50 -16.44
N TYR A 22 -2.26 -3.21 -16.80
CA TYR A 22 -1.19 -3.00 -15.83
C TYR A 22 -1.21 -1.57 -15.28
N TYR A 23 -0.67 -1.41 -14.08
CA TYR A 23 -0.44 -0.11 -13.49
C TYR A 23 0.76 -0.11 -12.56
N ALA A 24 1.39 1.05 -12.43
CA ALA A 24 2.41 1.32 -11.44
C ALA A 24 1.95 2.47 -10.53
N LYS A 25 2.36 2.43 -9.26
CA LYS A 25 2.06 3.47 -8.29
C LYS A 25 3.28 3.75 -7.44
N LEU A 26 3.71 4.99 -7.42
CA LEU A 26 4.71 5.52 -6.51
C LEU A 26 4.01 6.21 -5.33
N GLY A 27 4.54 6.07 -4.15
CA GLY A 27 4.00 6.67 -2.94
C GLY A 27 5.08 7.22 -2.04
N TYR A 28 4.78 8.34 -1.44
CA TYR A 28 5.57 8.94 -0.36
C TYR A 28 4.64 9.24 0.82
N GLY A 29 5.12 9.03 2.03
CA GLY A 29 4.36 9.29 3.24
C GLY A 29 5.25 9.74 4.37
N LEU A 30 4.69 10.61 5.19
CA LEU A 30 5.26 11.03 6.46
C LEU A 30 4.51 10.30 7.57
N GLN A 31 5.25 9.74 8.49
CA GLN A 31 4.74 9.02 9.64
C GLN A 31 5.17 9.73 10.90
N ASP A 32 4.19 10.05 11.74
CA ASP A 32 4.39 10.58 13.08
C ASP A 32 4.21 9.44 14.09
N GLY A 33 5.26 9.17 14.85
CA GLY A 33 5.24 8.14 15.89
C GLY A 33 4.52 8.67 17.13
N LEU A 34 3.43 8.01 17.53
CA LEU A 34 2.73 8.30 18.76
C LEU A 34 3.48 7.72 19.98
N ASN A 35 3.27 8.29 21.15
CA ASN A 35 3.85 7.83 22.44
C ASN A 35 5.40 7.77 22.43
N GLY A 36 6.05 8.83 21.94
CA GLY A 36 7.51 8.90 21.87
C GLY A 36 8.15 8.11 20.72
N GLY A 37 7.32 7.60 19.79
CA GLY A 37 7.82 6.97 18.58
C GLY A 37 8.51 8.00 17.66
N LYS A 38 9.55 7.53 16.96
CA LYS A 38 10.31 8.38 16.03
C LYS A 38 9.54 8.63 14.73
N ASN A 39 9.65 9.84 14.20
CA ASN A 39 9.15 10.21 12.89
C ASN A 39 9.87 9.42 11.78
N ALA A 40 9.16 9.15 10.70
CA ALA A 40 9.73 8.43 9.58
C ALA A 40 9.11 8.84 8.25
N SER A 41 9.92 8.75 7.20
CA SER A 41 9.45 8.81 5.82
C SER A 41 9.25 7.40 5.28
N GLU A 42 8.16 7.19 4.53
CA GLU A 42 7.83 5.92 3.88
C GLU A 42 7.81 6.11 2.36
N TYR A 43 8.59 5.34 1.64
CA TYR A 43 8.57 5.27 0.18
C TYR A 43 7.95 3.95 -0.23
N GLY A 44 7.12 3.96 -1.26
CA GLY A 44 6.44 2.76 -1.74
C GLY A 44 6.36 2.69 -3.25
N LEU A 45 6.63 1.50 -3.79
CA LEU A 45 6.35 1.16 -5.17
C LEU A 45 5.30 0.05 -5.18
N THR A 46 4.30 0.18 -6.04
CA THR A 46 3.31 -0.88 -6.29
C THR A 46 3.23 -1.09 -7.79
N VAL A 47 3.28 -2.32 -8.20
CA VAL A 47 2.96 -2.75 -9.57
C VAL A 47 1.78 -3.69 -9.47
N GLY A 48 0.81 -3.54 -10.35
CA GLY A 48 -0.38 -4.38 -10.36
C GLY A 48 -0.93 -4.62 -11.75
N LYS A 49 -1.76 -5.64 -11.83
CA LYS A 49 -2.49 -6.01 -13.04
C LYS A 49 -3.97 -6.16 -12.71
N LYS A 50 -4.82 -5.56 -13.53
CA LYS A 50 -6.25 -5.83 -13.56
C LYS A 50 -6.46 -7.18 -14.26
N LEU A 51 -6.95 -8.17 -13.53
CA LEU A 51 -7.19 -9.52 -14.04
C LEU A 51 -8.52 -9.59 -14.78
N ASN A 52 -9.53 -8.90 -14.25
CA ASN A 52 -10.85 -8.70 -14.85
C ASN A 52 -11.53 -7.50 -14.22
N ASP A 53 -12.83 -7.31 -14.44
CA ASP A 53 -13.57 -6.15 -13.91
C ASP A 53 -13.75 -6.15 -12.39
N VAL A 54 -13.58 -7.31 -11.76
CA VAL A 54 -13.73 -7.48 -10.31
C VAL A 54 -12.39 -7.60 -9.62
N PHE A 55 -11.42 -8.30 -10.20
CA PHE A 55 -10.17 -8.69 -9.55
C PHE A 55 -8.94 -7.99 -10.13
N SER A 56 -8.01 -7.67 -9.26
CA SER A 56 -6.64 -7.26 -9.60
C SER A 56 -5.64 -7.88 -8.64
N ALA A 57 -4.39 -8.05 -9.11
CA ALA A 57 -3.27 -8.50 -8.31
C ALA A 57 -2.23 -7.37 -8.19
N GLU A 58 -1.57 -7.28 -7.05
CA GLU A 58 -0.54 -6.27 -6.78
C GLU A 58 0.68 -6.89 -6.10
N ILE A 59 1.85 -6.40 -6.50
CA ILE A 59 3.09 -6.53 -5.73
C ILE A 59 3.45 -5.14 -5.24
N LYS A 60 3.74 -5.02 -3.96
CA LYS A 60 4.10 -3.76 -3.32
C LYS A 60 5.38 -3.91 -2.53
N THR A 61 6.28 -2.98 -2.73
CA THR A 61 7.47 -2.81 -1.88
C THR A 61 7.36 -1.52 -1.07
N ARG A 62 7.99 -1.50 0.08
CA ARG A 62 7.97 -0.36 0.98
C ARG A 62 9.31 -0.23 1.70
N LEU A 63 9.84 0.97 1.72
CA LEU A 63 11.06 1.36 2.43
C LEU A 63 10.70 2.45 3.44
N LYS A 64 11.14 2.27 4.68
CA LYS A 64 10.97 3.25 5.73
C LYS A 64 12.33 3.84 6.11
N VAL A 65 12.40 5.17 6.16
CA VAL A 65 13.59 5.93 6.55
C VAL A 65 13.28 6.66 7.85
N LYS A 66 14.12 6.49 8.87
CA LYS A 66 14.03 7.15 10.17
C LYS A 66 15.30 7.98 10.41
N ASP A 67 15.13 9.21 10.90
CA ASP A 67 16.24 10.09 11.35
C ASP A 67 17.42 10.11 10.37
N SER A 68 17.15 10.35 9.08
CA SER A 68 18.15 10.41 7.99
C SER A 68 18.93 9.10 7.76
N SER A 69 18.64 8.04 8.49
CA SER A 69 19.19 6.71 8.26
C SER A 69 18.15 5.79 7.61
N ILE A 70 18.59 4.98 6.66
CA ILE A 70 17.72 3.95 6.08
C ILE A 70 17.38 2.98 7.21
N SER A 71 16.12 3.01 7.66
CA SER A 71 15.61 2.00 8.58
C SER A 71 15.64 0.65 7.86
N ASN A 72 16.10 -0.39 8.57
CA ASN A 72 16.01 -1.75 8.07
C ASN A 72 14.54 -2.28 8.01
N ASP A 73 13.52 -1.41 8.15
CA ASP A 73 12.11 -1.78 7.98
C ASP A 73 11.72 -1.67 6.51
N GLN A 74 12.00 -2.72 5.78
CA GLN A 74 11.57 -2.91 4.40
C GLN A 74 10.45 -3.96 4.37
N ARG A 75 9.56 -3.85 3.38
CA ARG A 75 8.47 -4.82 3.20
C ARG A 75 8.27 -5.12 1.73
N ALA A 76 8.02 -6.39 1.46
CA ALA A 76 7.48 -6.86 0.19
C ALA A 76 6.12 -7.51 0.46
N GLU A 77 5.13 -7.24 -0.37
CA GLU A 77 3.73 -7.68 -0.16
C GLU A 77 3.13 -8.06 -1.51
N PHE A 78 2.51 -9.21 -1.57
CA PHE A 78 1.60 -9.61 -2.65
C PHE A 78 0.16 -9.51 -2.15
N ALA A 79 -0.75 -9.02 -3.00
CA ALA A 79 -2.17 -8.93 -2.64
C ALA A 79 -3.08 -9.15 -3.85
N LEU A 80 -4.22 -9.75 -3.58
CA LEU A 80 -5.38 -9.78 -4.45
C LEU A 80 -6.41 -8.76 -3.97
N ILE A 81 -7.04 -8.07 -4.91
CA ILE A 81 -8.06 -7.07 -4.63
C ILE A 81 -9.30 -7.44 -5.42
N GLY A 82 -10.38 -7.71 -4.69
CA GLY A 82 -11.71 -7.81 -5.26
C GLY A 82 -12.43 -6.46 -5.11
N SER A 83 -13.10 -5.98 -6.15
CA SER A 83 -13.88 -4.74 -6.10
C SER A 83 -15.17 -4.88 -6.90
N LYS A 84 -16.29 -4.50 -6.29
CA LYS A 84 -17.62 -4.58 -6.93
C LYS A 84 -18.38 -3.29 -6.68
N LYS A 85 -19.05 -2.79 -7.72
CA LYS A 85 -20.02 -1.70 -7.59
C LYS A 85 -21.24 -2.22 -6.84
N VAL A 86 -21.65 -1.53 -5.78
CA VAL A 86 -22.77 -1.95 -4.93
C VAL A 86 -24.02 -1.14 -5.25
N TYR A 87 -23.89 0.19 -5.27
CA TYR A 87 -25.01 1.09 -5.54
C TYR A 87 -24.53 2.41 -6.13
N GLY A 88 -25.15 2.85 -7.22
CA GLY A 88 -24.85 4.16 -7.83
C GLY A 88 -23.34 4.37 -8.06
N LYS A 89 -22.78 5.31 -7.31
CA LYS A 89 -21.35 5.70 -7.34
C LYS A 89 -20.51 4.99 -6.26
N LEU A 90 -21.12 4.11 -5.44
CA LEU A 90 -20.48 3.37 -4.35
C LEU A 90 -19.96 2.01 -4.83
N SER A 91 -18.73 1.71 -4.49
CA SER A 91 -18.11 0.40 -4.67
C SER A 91 -17.54 -0.10 -3.35
N MET A 92 -17.63 -1.40 -3.10
CA MET A 92 -16.88 -2.10 -2.06
C MET A 92 -15.61 -2.68 -2.64
N TYR A 93 -14.58 -2.78 -1.82
CA TYR A 93 -13.39 -3.56 -2.15
C TYR A 93 -12.92 -4.35 -0.94
N THR A 94 -12.26 -5.46 -1.22
CA THR A 94 -11.52 -6.23 -0.23
C THR A 94 -10.14 -6.52 -0.80
N ARG A 95 -9.10 -6.22 -0.04
CA ARG A 95 -7.72 -6.53 -0.36
C ARG A 95 -7.22 -7.58 0.62
N GLY A 96 -6.81 -8.75 0.15
CA GLY A 96 -6.20 -9.81 0.94
C GLY A 96 -4.81 -10.11 0.42
N GLY A 97 -3.88 -10.41 1.30
CA GLY A 97 -2.53 -10.72 0.86
C GLY A 97 -1.60 -11.16 1.98
N ALA A 98 -0.39 -11.50 1.57
CA ALA A 98 0.70 -11.86 2.43
C ALA A 98 1.96 -11.05 2.08
N GLY A 99 2.87 -10.95 3.01
CA GLY A 99 4.10 -10.23 2.81
C GLY A 99 5.20 -10.65 3.76
N TYR A 100 6.37 -10.13 3.48
CA TYR A 100 7.55 -10.32 4.30
C TYR A 100 8.06 -8.97 4.77
N LYS A 101 8.30 -8.84 6.07
CA LYS A 101 8.90 -7.68 6.70
C LYS A 101 10.35 -7.98 7.02
N PHE A 102 11.26 -7.22 6.40
CA PHE A 102 12.69 -7.29 6.64
C PHE A 102 13.03 -6.27 7.72
N THR A 103 13.53 -6.76 8.86
CA THR A 103 14.05 -5.91 9.94
C THR A 103 15.45 -6.37 10.31
N ARG A 104 16.19 -5.54 11.03
CA ARG A 104 17.55 -5.86 11.45
C ARG A 104 17.57 -7.08 12.36
N ASP A 105 16.61 -7.14 13.27
CA ASP A 105 16.64 -8.09 14.39
C ASP A 105 15.63 -9.23 14.21
N LYS A 106 14.49 -8.99 13.58
CA LYS A 106 13.37 -9.95 13.49
C LYS A 106 12.60 -9.80 12.18
N SER A 107 13.07 -10.48 11.13
CA SER A 107 12.31 -10.56 9.87
C SER A 107 11.22 -11.62 10.00
N HIS A 108 10.00 -11.34 9.51
CA HIS A 108 8.88 -12.26 9.62
C HIS A 108 7.87 -12.10 8.48
N GLU A 109 7.12 -13.14 8.26
CA GLU A 109 6.00 -13.19 7.35
C GLU A 109 4.72 -12.70 8.03
N TYR A 110 3.82 -12.12 7.24
CA TYR A 110 2.52 -11.68 7.73
C TYR A 110 1.45 -11.80 6.66
N TRP A 111 0.22 -11.90 7.10
CA TRP A 111 -0.97 -11.78 6.25
C TRP A 111 -1.74 -10.51 6.58
N HIS A 112 -2.61 -10.10 5.67
CA HIS A 112 -3.51 -8.99 5.93
C HIS A 112 -4.81 -9.14 5.14
N ILE A 113 -5.86 -8.55 5.69
CA ILE A 113 -7.13 -8.32 5.01
C ILE A 113 -7.55 -6.86 5.20
N GLU A 114 -8.08 -6.25 4.15
CA GLU A 114 -8.47 -4.83 4.15
C GLU A 114 -9.81 -4.67 3.42
N PRO A 115 -10.95 -4.79 4.10
CA PRO A 115 -12.24 -4.35 3.57
C PRO A 115 -12.28 -2.82 3.50
N GLY A 116 -13.01 -2.30 2.51
CA GLY A 116 -13.19 -0.87 2.36
C GLY A 116 -14.26 -0.48 1.35
N LEU A 117 -14.48 0.82 1.29
CA LEU A 117 -15.46 1.47 0.43
C LEU A 117 -14.75 2.52 -0.43
N LYS A 118 -15.25 2.69 -1.63
CA LYS A 118 -14.87 3.76 -2.55
C LYS A 118 -16.12 4.42 -3.09
N TYR A 119 -16.18 5.74 -3.01
CA TYR A 119 -17.26 6.54 -3.55
C TYR A 119 -16.74 7.51 -4.61
N LYS A 120 -17.34 7.50 -5.80
CA LYS A 120 -17.04 8.47 -6.85
C LYS A 120 -17.87 9.73 -6.62
N LEU A 121 -17.23 10.84 -6.29
CA LEU A 121 -17.88 12.14 -6.17
C LEU A 121 -18.35 12.61 -7.56
N ASN A 122 -17.45 12.52 -8.53
CA ASN A 122 -17.69 12.79 -9.94
C ASN A 122 -16.71 11.97 -10.82
N ASP A 123 -16.55 12.32 -12.09
CA ASP A 123 -15.70 11.57 -13.04
C ASP A 123 -14.19 11.69 -12.75
N VAL A 124 -13.78 12.71 -12.00
CA VAL A 124 -12.36 12.97 -11.67
C VAL A 124 -12.04 12.77 -10.20
N TRP A 125 -12.99 12.96 -9.26
CA TRP A 125 -12.77 12.84 -7.83
C TRP A 125 -13.39 11.57 -7.26
N SER A 126 -12.65 10.90 -6.40
CA SER A 126 -13.16 9.79 -5.59
C SER A 126 -12.55 9.79 -4.20
N VAL A 127 -13.33 9.37 -3.22
CA VAL A 127 -12.89 9.12 -1.84
C VAL A 127 -12.91 7.63 -1.57
N LYS A 128 -12.04 7.19 -0.67
CA LYS A 128 -12.00 5.80 -0.21
C LYS A 128 -11.69 5.74 1.28
N GLY A 129 -12.24 4.74 1.92
CA GLY A 129 -11.94 4.40 3.31
C GLY A 129 -11.85 2.89 3.47
N GLY A 130 -11.10 2.43 4.45
CA GLY A 130 -10.97 1.01 4.74
C GLY A 130 -10.28 0.74 6.06
N VAL A 131 -10.41 -0.49 6.53
CA VAL A 131 -9.76 -0.98 7.74
C VAL A 131 -8.90 -2.16 7.36
N ARG A 132 -7.61 -2.12 7.67
CA ARG A 132 -6.69 -3.23 7.46
C ARG A 132 -6.42 -3.92 8.79
N PHE A 133 -6.68 -5.20 8.80
CA PHE A 133 -6.22 -6.14 9.82
C PHE A 133 -4.96 -6.81 9.29
N ARG A 134 -3.93 -6.88 10.11
CA ARG A 134 -2.68 -7.56 9.77
C ARG A 134 -2.19 -8.33 10.97
N ASP A 135 -1.67 -9.53 10.71
CA ASP A 135 -1.09 -10.37 11.74
C ASP A 135 0.10 -11.16 11.20
N SER A 136 0.99 -11.62 12.09
CA SER A 136 2.09 -12.50 11.73
C SER A 136 1.57 -13.92 11.54
N PHE A 137 2.22 -14.68 10.64
CA PHE A 137 1.98 -16.13 10.57
C PHE A 137 2.63 -16.88 11.73
N ASP A 138 3.64 -16.30 12.36
CA ASP A 138 4.37 -16.89 13.47
C ASP A 138 3.91 -16.26 14.79
N SER A 139 3.36 -17.07 15.69
CA SER A 139 2.89 -16.66 17.01
C SER A 139 3.99 -16.10 17.92
N ILE A 140 5.27 -16.43 17.66
CA ILE A 140 6.41 -15.85 18.39
C ILE A 140 6.56 -14.36 18.11
N TYR A 141 6.02 -13.88 16.96
CA TYR A 141 6.05 -12.49 16.53
C TYR A 141 4.65 -11.87 16.57
N GLU A 142 3.95 -12.00 17.69
CA GLU A 142 2.64 -11.38 17.89
C GLU A 142 2.67 -9.89 17.51
N GLN A 143 2.41 -9.59 16.26
CA GLN A 143 2.29 -8.23 15.74
C GLN A 143 0.95 -8.05 15.05
N SER A 144 -0.12 -8.22 15.82
CA SER A 144 -1.43 -7.84 15.32
C SER A 144 -1.57 -6.32 15.27
N ASP A 145 -2.04 -5.80 14.16
CA ASP A 145 -2.34 -4.39 14.05
C ASP A 145 -3.60 -4.11 13.23
N ILE A 146 -4.28 -3.05 13.63
CA ILE A 146 -5.42 -2.49 12.93
C ILE A 146 -4.99 -1.14 12.35
N THR A 147 -5.20 -0.93 11.06
CA THR A 147 -4.90 0.33 10.39
C THR A 147 -6.16 0.86 9.72
N TYR A 148 -6.66 1.98 10.18
CA TYR A 148 -7.72 2.74 9.52
C TYR A 148 -7.09 3.59 8.41
N LYS A 149 -7.76 3.65 7.27
CA LYS A 149 -7.28 4.38 6.10
C LYS A 149 -8.38 5.23 5.51
N ALA A 150 -8.02 6.43 5.13
CA ALA A 150 -8.88 7.31 4.35
C ALA A 150 -8.06 7.98 3.25
N GLY A 151 -8.70 8.34 2.15
CA GLY A 151 -7.99 9.03 1.08
C GLY A 151 -8.92 9.59 0.03
N ILE A 152 -8.41 10.60 -0.65
CA ILE A 152 -9.02 11.24 -1.81
C ILE A 152 -8.11 11.05 -3.01
N SER A 153 -8.71 10.82 -4.17
CA SER A 153 -7.99 10.63 -5.43
C SER A 153 -8.53 11.56 -6.48
N TYR A 154 -7.64 12.17 -7.22
CA TYR A 154 -7.92 13.02 -8.37
C TYR A 154 -7.36 12.37 -9.65
N LYS A 155 -8.20 12.22 -10.66
CA LYS A 155 -7.86 11.68 -11.96
C LYS A 155 -7.38 12.83 -12.85
N LEU A 156 -6.09 12.83 -13.19
CA LEU A 156 -5.48 13.84 -14.07
C LEU A 156 -5.90 13.66 -15.52
N ASN A 157 -5.93 12.41 -15.96
CA ASN A 157 -6.38 11.99 -17.29
C ASN A 157 -6.81 10.51 -17.27
N LYS A 158 -7.03 9.91 -18.43
CA LYS A 158 -7.49 8.50 -18.53
C LYS A 158 -6.54 7.53 -17.83
N ASN A 159 -5.24 7.81 -17.87
CA ASN A 159 -4.20 6.90 -17.40
C ASN A 159 -3.59 7.28 -16.04
N ASN A 160 -3.70 8.55 -15.63
CA ASN A 160 -2.94 9.09 -14.50
C ASN A 160 -3.83 9.59 -13.38
N SER A 161 -3.44 9.34 -12.14
CA SER A 161 -4.12 9.89 -10.97
C SER A 161 -3.16 10.17 -9.82
N ILE A 162 -3.51 11.18 -9.02
CA ILE A 162 -2.86 11.50 -7.76
C ILE A 162 -3.82 11.17 -6.63
N SER A 163 -3.28 10.72 -5.51
CA SER A 163 -4.08 10.46 -4.31
C SER A 163 -3.35 10.96 -3.07
N ILE A 164 -4.11 11.56 -2.18
CA ILE A 164 -3.66 11.91 -0.83
C ILE A 164 -4.43 11.01 0.13
N GLY A 165 -3.77 10.52 1.17
CA GLY A 165 -4.40 9.65 2.14
C GLY A 165 -3.75 9.71 3.50
N SER A 166 -4.53 9.32 4.50
CA SER A 166 -4.10 9.18 5.87
C SER A 166 -4.23 7.73 6.33
N LYS A 167 -3.43 7.39 7.33
CA LYS A 167 -3.43 6.09 8.00
C LYS A 167 -3.32 6.33 9.50
N PHE A 168 -4.16 5.64 10.26
CA PHE A 168 -4.14 5.63 11.72
C PHE A 168 -3.95 4.19 12.16
N LYS A 169 -2.75 3.86 12.59
CA LYS A 169 -2.40 2.51 13.03
C LYS A 169 -2.56 2.40 14.56
N ARG A 170 -3.18 1.32 14.99
CA ARG A 170 -3.32 0.90 16.39
C ARG A 170 -2.79 -0.53 16.55
N GLY A 171 -2.40 -0.89 17.76
CA GLY A 171 -1.73 -2.15 18.11
C GLY A 171 -0.35 -1.89 18.67
N ASP A 172 0.57 -2.83 18.52
CA ASP A 172 1.92 -2.80 19.13
C ASP A 172 2.77 -1.60 18.70
N SER A 173 2.56 -1.08 17.51
CA SER A 173 3.22 0.16 17.07
C SER A 173 2.19 1.16 16.58
N GLN A 174 1.92 2.18 17.38
CA GLN A 174 0.95 3.22 17.04
C GLN A 174 1.61 4.34 16.25
N TYR A 175 0.95 4.77 15.19
CA TYR A 175 1.36 5.95 14.45
C TYR A 175 0.22 6.54 13.62
N ASN A 176 0.34 7.81 13.32
CA ASN A 176 -0.41 8.47 12.28
C ASN A 176 0.48 8.67 11.05
N ALA A 177 -0.08 8.63 9.86
CA ALA A 177 0.67 8.95 8.66
C ALA A 177 -0.21 9.66 7.65
N ILE A 178 0.40 10.58 6.91
CA ILE A 178 -0.18 11.19 5.72
C ILE A 178 0.73 10.88 4.53
N GLY A 179 0.15 10.69 3.36
CA GLY A 179 0.96 10.38 2.20
C GLY A 179 0.30 10.79 0.90
N VAL A 180 1.13 10.97 -0.10
CA VAL A 180 0.76 11.22 -1.49
C VAL A 180 1.19 10.05 -2.35
N SER A 181 0.45 9.80 -3.42
CA SER A 181 0.85 8.79 -4.39
C SER A 181 0.40 9.15 -5.79
N TYR A 182 1.22 8.79 -6.77
CA TYR A 182 0.96 8.93 -8.18
C TYR A 182 0.81 7.56 -8.82
N LYS A 183 -0.24 7.37 -9.61
CA LYS A 183 -0.55 6.11 -10.29
C LYS A 183 -0.62 6.34 -11.80
N VAL A 184 0.02 5.46 -12.55
CA VAL A 184 -0.04 5.37 -14.01
C VAL A 184 -0.68 4.03 -14.38
N ASN A 185 -1.63 4.04 -15.30
CA ASN A 185 -2.19 2.83 -15.92
C ASN A 185 -1.66 2.74 -17.36
N PHE A 186 -1.33 1.55 -17.79
CA PHE A 186 -0.83 1.24 -19.13
C PHE A 186 -1.86 0.48 -19.91
#